data_6b976f79363d466aeaeafaf6f7e9e2d4
#
_entry.id   6b976f79363d466aeaeafaf6f7e9e2d4
#
_cell.length_a   1.000
_cell.length_b   1.000
_cell.length_c   1.000
_cell.angle_alpha   90.00
_cell.angle_beta   90.00
_cell.angle_gamma   90.00
#
_symmetry.space_group_name_H-M   'P 1'
#
loop_
_entity.id
_entity.type
_entity.pdbx_description
1 polymer ?
#
loop_
_entity_poly.entity_id
_entity_poly.type
_entity_poly.pdbx_seq_one_letter_code
_entity_poly.pdbx_strand_id
1 'polypeptide(L)'
;IAAGGPPPPGLDDEEKRAFEHVSFFYKHGLGYAQEMGNRPQTLYALEDSPIGLAAWIVDHDIWTYKQIARVFDGAEEGLTKDDIVDNITLYWLTKTGVSSSRLYWENKNAFFAPKGVNIPVVVSAFPEEICPIPRKWAERAYPKLIYYQKHPEGAHFAAWEQPQAIVDDLRDGFRSLR
;
A
#
# COMPACT_ATOMS: atom_id res chain seq x y z
N ILE A 1 8.94 14.00 0.66
CA ILE A 1 10.19 13.21 0.68
C ILE A 1 10.59 13.07 -0.78
N ALA A 2 11.75 13.65 -1.16
CA ALA A 2 12.28 13.45 -2.51
C ALA A 2 12.97 12.07 -2.56
N ALA A 3 12.57 11.24 -3.53
CA ALA A 3 13.19 9.94 -3.73
C ALA A 3 14.71 10.09 -3.94
N GLY A 4 15.50 9.38 -3.13
CA GLY A 4 16.96 9.30 -3.29
C GLY A 4 17.79 10.46 -2.74
N GLY A 5 17.19 11.43 -2.04
CA GLY A 5 17.93 12.47 -1.32
C GLY A 5 18.35 12.03 0.08
N PRO A 6 19.28 12.75 0.74
CA PRO A 6 19.60 12.54 2.14
C PRO A 6 18.38 12.85 3.03
N PRO A 7 18.29 12.25 4.23
CA PRO A 7 17.21 12.55 5.16
C PRO A 7 17.25 14.04 5.54
N PRO A 8 16.09 14.71 5.63
CA PRO A 8 16.01 16.07 6.13
C PRO A 8 16.61 16.16 7.55
N PRO A 9 17.23 17.29 7.92
CA PRO A 9 17.71 17.46 9.28
C PRO A 9 16.56 17.54 10.28
N GLY A 10 16.81 17.10 11.52
CA GLY A 10 15.85 17.24 12.63
C GLY A 10 14.77 16.15 12.71
N LEU A 11 14.89 15.07 11.95
CA LEU A 11 14.01 13.90 12.09
C LEU A 11 14.31 13.19 13.42
N ASP A 12 13.24 12.78 14.12
CA ASP A 12 13.37 11.83 15.22
C ASP A 12 13.60 10.39 14.72
N ASP A 13 13.76 9.44 15.64
CA ASP A 13 14.12 8.07 15.28
C ASP A 13 12.98 7.32 14.55
N GLU A 14 11.72 7.65 14.82
CA GLU A 14 10.60 7.10 14.09
C GLU A 14 10.55 7.66 12.66
N GLU A 15 10.71 8.96 12.51
CA GLU A 15 10.76 9.62 11.21
C GLU A 15 11.95 9.15 10.37
N LYS A 16 13.12 8.90 10.98
CA LYS A 16 14.29 8.34 10.28
C LYS A 16 14.00 6.96 9.74
N ARG A 17 13.45 6.04 10.57
CA ARG A 17 13.08 4.70 10.13
C ARG A 17 12.05 4.74 9.01
N ALA A 18 11.02 5.58 9.12
CA ALA A 18 10.03 5.75 8.06
C ALA A 18 10.67 6.30 6.77
N PHE A 19 11.61 7.23 6.88
CA PHE A 19 12.34 7.77 5.72
C PHE A 19 13.20 6.69 5.04
N GLU A 20 13.93 5.88 5.80
CA GLU A 20 14.74 4.77 5.28
C GLU A 20 13.86 3.74 4.58
N HIS A 21 12.72 3.39 5.18
CA HIS A 21 11.75 2.45 4.61
C HIS A 21 11.19 2.96 3.27
N VAL A 22 10.71 4.20 3.22
CA VAL A 22 10.21 4.82 1.98
C VAL A 22 11.33 4.93 0.93
N SER A 23 12.56 5.25 1.35
CA SER A 23 13.71 5.33 0.45
C SER A 23 14.06 3.96 -0.14
N PHE A 24 13.97 2.89 0.66
CA PHE A 24 14.13 1.53 0.19
C PHE A 24 13.06 1.15 -0.83
N PHE A 25 11.79 1.46 -0.53
CA PHE A 25 10.68 1.21 -1.44
C PHE A 25 10.85 1.94 -2.78
N TYR A 26 11.24 3.22 -2.75
CA TYR A 26 11.52 3.98 -3.97
C TYR A 26 12.62 3.35 -4.82
N LYS A 27 13.62 2.76 -4.19
CA LYS A 27 14.76 2.15 -4.89
C LYS A 27 14.45 0.76 -5.43
N HIS A 28 13.62 -0.02 -4.72
CA HIS A 28 13.47 -1.46 -4.96
C HIS A 28 12.03 -1.92 -5.21
N GLY A 29 11.02 -1.14 -4.85
CA GLY A 29 9.61 -1.57 -4.84
C GLY A 29 8.73 -0.96 -5.95
N LEU A 30 9.22 -0.01 -6.74
CA LEU A 30 8.38 0.71 -7.73
C LEU A 30 8.30 0.04 -9.10
N GLY A 31 8.83 -1.16 -9.29
CA GLY A 31 8.87 -1.82 -10.60
C GLY A 31 7.50 -1.90 -11.26
N TYR A 32 6.50 -2.40 -10.55
CA TYR A 32 5.13 -2.52 -11.03
C TYR A 32 4.51 -1.17 -11.42
N ALA A 33 4.69 -0.15 -10.59
CA ALA A 33 4.12 1.17 -10.82
C ALA A 33 4.79 1.88 -12.02
N GLN A 34 6.08 1.68 -12.22
CA GLN A 34 6.82 2.19 -13.37
C GLN A 34 6.38 1.52 -14.66
N GLU A 35 6.22 0.19 -14.66
CA GLU A 35 5.74 -0.55 -15.80
C GLU A 35 4.31 -0.14 -16.16
N MET A 36 3.39 -0.15 -15.20
CA MET A 36 2.01 0.26 -15.38
C MET A 36 1.87 1.73 -15.81
N GLY A 37 2.72 2.62 -15.25
CA GLY A 37 2.66 4.05 -15.53
C GLY A 37 3.33 4.50 -16.83
N ASN A 38 4.28 3.70 -17.36
CA ASN A 38 5.09 4.11 -18.52
C ASN A 38 4.98 3.17 -19.72
N ARG A 39 4.79 1.86 -19.50
CA ARG A 39 4.81 0.82 -20.53
C ARG A 39 3.70 -0.22 -20.39
N PRO A 40 2.43 0.17 -20.17
CA PRO A 40 1.35 -0.77 -19.86
C PRO A 40 1.08 -1.81 -20.95
N GLN A 41 1.50 -1.57 -22.20
CA GLN A 41 1.30 -2.53 -23.28
C GLN A 41 2.08 -3.84 -23.08
N THR A 42 3.21 -3.82 -22.38
CA THR A 42 3.97 -5.05 -22.12
C THR A 42 3.21 -6.00 -21.20
N LEU A 43 2.25 -5.48 -20.44
CA LEU A 43 1.42 -6.25 -19.51
C LEU A 43 0.35 -7.12 -20.20
N TYR A 44 0.15 -7.00 -21.53
CA TYR A 44 -0.78 -7.89 -22.25
C TYR A 44 -0.43 -9.37 -22.09
N ALA A 45 0.83 -9.71 -21.83
CA ALA A 45 1.23 -11.08 -21.54
C ALA A 45 0.56 -11.67 -20.28
N LEU A 46 0.07 -10.83 -19.36
CA LEU A 46 -0.70 -11.26 -18.19
C LEU A 46 -2.08 -11.81 -18.52
N GLU A 47 -2.61 -11.52 -19.73
CA GLU A 47 -3.86 -12.06 -20.23
C GLU A 47 -3.71 -13.47 -20.83
N ASP A 48 -2.47 -13.91 -21.10
CA ASP A 48 -2.18 -15.20 -21.73
C ASP A 48 -1.77 -16.27 -20.73
N SER A 49 -1.41 -15.90 -19.50
CA SER A 49 -0.88 -16.83 -18.50
C SER A 49 -1.41 -16.54 -17.10
N PRO A 50 -2.25 -17.43 -16.53
CA PRO A 50 -2.71 -17.27 -15.14
C PRO A 50 -1.55 -17.31 -14.13
N ILE A 51 -0.51 -18.09 -14.40
CA ILE A 51 0.68 -18.14 -13.55
C ILE A 51 1.53 -16.85 -13.68
N GLY A 52 1.57 -16.26 -14.87
CA GLY A 52 2.22 -14.96 -15.09
C GLY A 52 1.49 -13.85 -14.35
N LEU A 53 0.16 -13.84 -14.41
CA LEU A 53 -0.66 -12.90 -13.65
C LEU A 53 -0.50 -13.10 -12.14
N ALA A 54 -0.50 -14.35 -11.66
CA ALA A 54 -0.26 -14.66 -10.26
C ALA A 54 1.10 -14.13 -9.79
N ALA A 55 2.17 -14.42 -10.54
CA ALA A 55 3.50 -13.92 -10.22
C ALA A 55 3.55 -12.39 -10.17
N TRP A 56 2.87 -11.71 -11.10
CA TRP A 56 2.77 -10.25 -11.11
C TRP A 56 2.06 -9.68 -9.88
N ILE A 57 0.93 -10.28 -9.48
CA ILE A 57 0.13 -9.80 -8.33
C ILE A 57 0.86 -10.03 -7.00
N VAL A 58 1.48 -11.21 -6.81
CA VAL A 58 2.15 -11.53 -5.54
C VAL A 58 3.49 -10.81 -5.37
N ASP A 59 4.12 -10.35 -6.43
CA ASP A 59 5.40 -9.61 -6.40
C ASP A 59 5.16 -8.08 -6.38
N HIS A 60 4.14 -7.63 -5.64
CA HIS A 60 3.81 -6.22 -5.54
C HIS A 60 4.94 -5.42 -4.86
N ASP A 61 5.39 -5.87 -3.69
CA ASP A 61 6.52 -5.33 -2.93
C ASP A 61 7.08 -6.39 -1.98
N ILE A 62 8.25 -6.12 -1.41
CA ILE A 62 8.96 -7.10 -0.58
C ILE A 62 8.20 -7.50 0.70
N TRP A 63 7.41 -6.59 1.28
CA TRP A 63 6.67 -6.87 2.53
C TRP A 63 5.44 -7.71 2.22
N THR A 64 4.64 -7.31 1.22
CA THR A 64 3.49 -8.09 0.71
C THR A 64 3.94 -9.46 0.23
N TYR A 65 5.03 -9.56 -0.54
CA TYR A 65 5.58 -10.84 -0.97
C TYR A 65 5.92 -11.75 0.21
N LYS A 66 6.62 -11.24 1.22
CA LYS A 66 6.98 -12.02 2.40
C LYS A 66 5.76 -12.45 3.21
N GLN A 67 4.75 -11.59 3.35
CA GLN A 67 3.50 -11.92 4.01
C GLN A 67 2.78 -13.06 3.28
N ILE A 68 2.61 -12.94 1.97
CA ILE A 68 1.99 -14.00 1.15
C ILE A 68 2.77 -15.32 1.30
N ALA A 69 4.11 -15.26 1.27
CA ALA A 69 4.94 -16.45 1.48
C ALA A 69 4.66 -17.10 2.85
N ARG A 70 4.59 -16.31 3.93
CA ARG A 70 4.25 -16.82 5.28
C ARG A 70 2.86 -17.48 5.31
N VAL A 71 1.85 -16.89 4.64
CA VAL A 71 0.51 -17.48 4.50
C VAL A 71 0.57 -18.83 3.80
N PHE A 72 1.36 -18.96 2.74
CA PHE A 72 1.55 -20.25 2.06
C PHE A 72 2.34 -21.26 2.90
N ASP A 73 3.15 -20.80 3.84
CA ASP A 73 3.82 -21.64 4.84
C ASP A 73 2.93 -21.98 6.06
N GLY A 74 1.71 -21.45 6.10
CA GLY A 74 0.71 -21.77 7.10
C GLY A 74 0.61 -20.78 8.27
N ALA A 75 1.18 -19.58 8.14
CA ALA A 75 0.99 -18.52 9.13
C ALA A 75 -0.43 -17.94 9.08
N GLU A 76 -0.93 -17.53 10.24
CA GLU A 76 -2.19 -16.80 10.39
C GLU A 76 -1.89 -15.29 10.31
N GLU A 77 -2.11 -14.70 9.12
CA GLU A 77 -1.77 -13.29 8.85
C GLU A 77 -3.01 -12.45 8.48
N GLY A 78 -4.20 -12.90 8.91
CA GLY A 78 -5.47 -12.27 8.52
C GLY A 78 -5.92 -12.60 7.10
N LEU A 79 -5.08 -13.29 6.31
CA LEU A 79 -5.36 -13.78 4.95
C LEU A 79 -5.25 -15.31 4.92
N THR A 80 -6.04 -15.92 4.05
CA THR A 80 -5.91 -17.35 3.71
C THR A 80 -5.32 -17.53 2.30
N LYS A 81 -4.88 -18.76 2.00
CA LYS A 81 -4.45 -19.10 0.62
C LYS A 81 -5.58 -18.88 -0.39
N ASP A 82 -6.81 -19.19 0.00
CA ASP A 82 -7.98 -19.03 -0.87
C ASP A 82 -8.25 -17.56 -1.15
N ASP A 83 -8.13 -16.66 -0.17
CA ASP A 83 -8.27 -15.22 -0.41
C ASP A 83 -7.29 -14.71 -1.48
N ILE A 84 -6.04 -15.17 -1.42
CA ILE A 84 -5.00 -14.77 -2.39
C ILE A 84 -5.31 -15.33 -3.77
N VAL A 85 -5.69 -16.63 -3.85
CA VAL A 85 -6.01 -17.30 -5.11
C VAL A 85 -7.30 -16.73 -5.73
N ASP A 86 -8.30 -16.43 -4.92
CA ASP A 86 -9.56 -15.83 -5.37
C ASP A 86 -9.33 -14.43 -5.97
N ASN A 87 -8.48 -13.62 -5.33
CA ASN A 87 -8.11 -12.32 -5.90
C ASN A 87 -7.44 -12.47 -7.27
N ILE A 88 -6.47 -13.37 -7.42
CA ILE A 88 -5.81 -13.66 -8.71
C ILE A 88 -6.85 -14.15 -9.74
N THR A 89 -7.72 -15.05 -9.33
CA THR A 89 -8.76 -15.63 -10.17
C THR A 89 -9.75 -14.58 -10.67
N LEU A 90 -10.12 -13.62 -9.81
CA LEU A 90 -10.98 -12.50 -10.19
C LEU A 90 -10.34 -11.70 -11.34
N TYR A 91 -9.07 -11.30 -11.21
CA TYR A 91 -8.35 -10.58 -12.27
C TYR A 91 -8.24 -11.42 -13.56
N TRP A 92 -7.98 -12.71 -13.43
CA TRP A 92 -7.88 -13.62 -14.55
C TRP A 92 -9.20 -13.77 -15.33
N LEU A 93 -10.29 -14.08 -14.63
CA LEU A 93 -11.59 -14.32 -15.25
C LEU A 93 -12.19 -13.04 -15.87
N THR A 94 -11.95 -11.88 -15.25
CA THR A 94 -12.45 -10.59 -15.75
C THR A 94 -11.53 -9.97 -16.80
N LYS A 95 -10.35 -10.54 -17.04
CA LYS A 95 -9.32 -9.99 -17.93
C LYS A 95 -8.96 -8.53 -17.60
N THR A 96 -8.75 -8.26 -16.32
CA THR A 96 -8.47 -6.91 -15.83
C THR A 96 -7.00 -6.67 -15.45
N GLY A 97 -6.12 -7.63 -15.70
CA GLY A 97 -4.69 -7.51 -15.44
C GLY A 97 -4.06 -6.27 -16.07
N VAL A 98 -4.34 -6.05 -17.37
CA VAL A 98 -3.84 -4.87 -18.10
C VAL A 98 -4.65 -3.63 -17.78
N SER A 99 -5.97 -3.71 -17.77
CA SER A 99 -6.82 -2.51 -17.59
C SER A 99 -6.66 -1.87 -16.21
N SER A 100 -6.26 -2.63 -15.17
CA SER A 100 -5.93 -2.10 -13.85
C SER A 100 -4.75 -1.10 -13.89
N SER A 101 -3.86 -1.22 -14.88
CA SER A 101 -2.73 -0.30 -15.06
C SER A 101 -3.16 1.14 -15.39
N ARG A 102 -4.41 1.35 -15.83
CA ARG A 102 -4.92 2.69 -16.13
C ARG A 102 -4.85 3.63 -14.95
N LEU A 103 -5.01 3.12 -13.72
CA LEU A 103 -4.85 3.91 -12.50
C LEU A 103 -3.48 4.60 -12.48
N TYR A 104 -2.43 3.88 -12.81
CA TYR A 104 -1.05 4.38 -12.82
C TYR A 104 -0.75 5.22 -14.06
N TRP A 105 -1.26 4.82 -15.23
CA TRP A 105 -1.09 5.56 -16.48
C TRP A 105 -1.75 6.94 -16.43
N GLU A 106 -2.95 7.04 -15.87
CA GLU A 106 -3.74 8.28 -15.82
C GLU A 106 -3.36 9.15 -14.61
N ASN A 107 -2.87 8.57 -13.52
CA ASN A 107 -2.50 9.32 -12.32
C ASN A 107 -1.17 10.05 -12.52
N LYS A 108 -1.24 11.37 -12.61
CA LYS A 108 -0.05 12.25 -12.74
C LYS A 108 0.34 12.93 -11.42
N ASN A 109 -0.27 12.54 -10.31
CA ASN A 109 0.08 13.06 -8.99
C ASN A 109 1.43 12.50 -8.53
N ALA A 110 2.22 13.32 -7.85
CA ALA A 110 3.44 12.85 -7.21
C ALA A 110 3.13 11.81 -6.13
N PHE A 111 3.84 10.69 -6.15
CA PHE A 111 3.75 9.67 -5.11
C PHE A 111 4.11 10.26 -3.74
N PHE A 112 3.40 9.84 -2.69
CA PHE A 112 3.67 10.21 -1.29
C PHE A 112 3.77 11.71 -0.99
N ALA A 113 3.37 12.57 -1.90
CA ALA A 113 3.31 14.01 -1.68
C ALA A 113 1.97 14.41 -1.04
N PRO A 114 1.94 15.44 -0.19
CA PRO A 114 0.70 16.00 0.32
C PRO A 114 -0.24 16.40 -0.81
N LYS A 115 -1.52 16.07 -0.70
CA LYS A 115 -2.53 16.30 -1.75
C LYS A 115 -3.45 17.51 -1.47
N GLY A 116 -3.19 18.27 -0.42
CA GLY A 116 -4.02 19.42 -0.05
C GLY A 116 -5.42 19.02 0.45
N VAL A 117 -5.55 17.85 1.07
CA VAL A 117 -6.82 17.35 1.61
C VAL A 117 -7.28 18.25 2.76
N ASN A 118 -8.45 18.86 2.63
CA ASN A 118 -9.01 19.83 3.57
C ASN A 118 -10.39 19.40 4.15
N ILE A 119 -10.60 18.12 4.28
CA ILE A 119 -11.73 17.49 4.98
C ILE A 119 -11.20 16.75 6.21
N PRO A 120 -12.05 16.34 7.16
CA PRO A 120 -11.63 15.48 8.28
C PRO A 120 -10.98 14.18 7.78
N VAL A 121 -9.83 13.84 8.38
CA VAL A 121 -9.02 12.68 7.99
C VAL A 121 -8.82 11.76 9.19
N VAL A 122 -8.99 10.48 8.96
CA VAL A 122 -8.62 9.37 9.84
C VAL A 122 -7.39 8.67 9.25
N VAL A 123 -6.40 8.36 10.06
CA VAL A 123 -5.21 7.61 9.66
C VAL A 123 -5.08 6.37 10.52
N SER A 124 -5.06 5.21 9.88
CA SER A 124 -4.69 3.92 10.44
C SER A 124 -3.28 3.58 9.95
N ALA A 125 -2.32 3.49 10.84
CA ALA A 125 -0.92 3.25 10.51
C ALA A 125 -0.52 1.80 10.83
N PHE A 126 -0.12 1.05 9.81
CA PHE A 126 0.29 -0.35 9.90
C PHE A 126 1.80 -0.50 9.75
N PRO A 127 2.43 -1.50 10.42
CA PRO A 127 3.89 -1.59 10.50
C PRO A 127 4.58 -1.98 9.18
N GLU A 128 3.92 -2.81 8.36
CA GLU A 128 4.49 -3.29 7.09
C GLU A 128 3.92 -2.55 5.85
N GLU A 129 3.35 -1.33 6.07
CA GLU A 129 2.92 -0.46 4.98
C GLU A 129 4.12 0.05 4.16
N ILE A 130 3.98 0.10 2.83
CA ILE A 130 5.03 0.59 1.91
C ILE A 130 5.45 2.04 2.17
N CYS A 131 4.57 2.84 2.75
CA CYS A 131 4.84 4.20 3.19
C CYS A 131 4.40 4.38 4.65
N PRO A 132 5.20 3.96 5.64
CA PRO A 132 4.88 4.22 7.03
C PRO A 132 4.68 5.72 7.27
N ILE A 133 3.61 6.07 7.95
CA ILE A 133 3.24 7.46 8.23
C ILE A 133 3.37 7.72 9.73
N PRO A 134 4.51 8.22 10.25
CA PRO A 134 4.61 8.72 11.62
C PRO A 134 3.54 9.79 11.89
N ARG A 135 3.03 9.83 13.11
CA ARG A 135 1.98 10.80 13.48
C ARG A 135 2.34 12.23 13.10
N LYS A 136 3.57 12.64 13.31
CA LYS A 136 4.05 13.99 12.94
C LYS A 136 3.94 14.27 11.45
N TRP A 137 4.12 13.25 10.60
CA TRP A 137 3.95 13.41 9.15
C TRP A 137 2.48 13.50 8.77
N ALA A 138 1.62 12.71 9.41
CA ALA A 138 0.18 12.78 9.22
C ALA A 138 -0.36 14.16 9.61
N GLU A 139 0.04 14.70 10.76
CA GLU A 139 -0.36 16.03 11.25
C GLU A 139 0.10 17.15 10.31
N ARG A 140 1.29 17.03 9.72
CA ARG A 140 1.79 18.00 8.71
C ARG A 140 1.06 17.91 7.38
N ALA A 141 0.67 16.68 6.95
CA ALA A 141 0.03 16.44 5.66
C ALA A 141 -1.47 16.75 5.69
N TYR A 142 -2.12 16.56 6.83
CA TYR A 142 -3.57 16.65 6.98
C TYR A 142 -3.95 17.66 8.07
N PRO A 143 -4.24 18.93 7.72
CA PRO A 143 -4.61 19.97 8.70
C PRO A 143 -5.84 19.64 9.54
N LYS A 144 -6.70 18.75 9.05
CA LYS A 144 -7.90 18.27 9.73
C LYS A 144 -7.79 16.80 10.11
N LEU A 145 -6.63 16.37 10.59
CA LEU A 145 -6.45 15.04 11.16
C LEU A 145 -7.27 14.95 12.47
N ILE A 146 -8.32 14.15 12.48
CA ILE A 146 -9.23 13.99 13.63
C ILE A 146 -8.97 12.71 14.42
N TYR A 147 -8.27 11.74 13.82
CA TYR A 147 -7.95 10.47 14.46
C TYR A 147 -6.67 9.89 13.86
N TYR A 148 -5.85 9.28 14.71
CA TYR A 148 -4.65 8.56 14.30
C TYR A 148 -4.45 7.35 15.21
N GLN A 149 -4.43 6.17 14.63
CA GLN A 149 -4.17 4.90 15.33
C GLN A 149 -2.97 4.19 14.71
N LYS A 150 -2.08 3.69 15.57
CA LYS A 150 -0.97 2.84 15.18
C LYS A 150 -1.28 1.40 15.58
N HIS A 151 -1.25 0.49 14.62
CA HIS A 151 -1.51 -0.92 14.82
C HIS A 151 -0.23 -1.73 15.00
N PRO A 152 -0.29 -2.86 15.74
CA PRO A 152 0.86 -3.72 15.98
C PRO A 152 1.18 -4.64 14.78
N GLU A 153 0.21 -4.91 13.90
CA GLU A 153 0.29 -5.84 12.78
C GLU A 153 -0.50 -5.33 11.58
N GLY A 154 -0.25 -5.88 10.40
CA GLY A 154 -0.87 -5.50 9.14
C GLY A 154 0.11 -4.80 8.20
N ALA A 155 -0.18 -4.88 6.89
CA ALA A 155 0.66 -4.36 5.81
C ALA A 155 -0.14 -3.45 4.86
N HIS A 156 0.25 -3.42 3.58
CA HIS A 156 -0.29 -2.51 2.57
C HIS A 156 -1.78 -2.71 2.29
N PHE A 157 -2.26 -3.93 2.32
CA PHE A 157 -3.66 -4.26 2.07
C PHE A 157 -4.47 -4.43 3.36
N ALA A 158 -4.23 -3.56 4.33
CA ALA A 158 -4.75 -3.64 5.68
C ALA A 158 -6.28 -3.83 5.77
N ALA A 159 -7.07 -3.27 4.85
CA ALA A 159 -8.52 -3.49 4.82
C ALA A 159 -8.90 -4.95 4.50
N TRP A 160 -8.02 -5.68 3.84
CA TRP A 160 -8.16 -7.10 3.51
C TRP A 160 -7.56 -7.99 4.63
N GLU A 161 -6.40 -7.60 5.13
CA GLU A 161 -5.63 -8.35 6.14
C GLU A 161 -6.18 -8.19 7.56
N GLN A 162 -6.60 -6.96 7.91
CA GLN A 162 -7.03 -6.52 9.23
C GLN A 162 -8.38 -5.79 9.18
N PRO A 163 -9.45 -6.39 8.60
CA PRO A 163 -10.71 -5.70 8.34
C PRO A 163 -11.36 -5.15 9.61
N GLN A 164 -11.24 -5.86 10.75
CA GLN A 164 -11.82 -5.41 12.01
C GLN A 164 -11.13 -4.13 12.51
N ALA A 165 -9.80 -4.05 12.45
CA ALA A 165 -9.04 -2.87 12.84
C ALA A 165 -9.46 -1.63 12.02
N ILE A 166 -9.59 -1.79 10.70
CA ILE A 166 -10.06 -0.72 9.81
C ILE A 166 -11.49 -0.30 10.14
N VAL A 167 -12.41 -1.25 10.38
CA VAL A 167 -13.80 -0.94 10.73
C VAL A 167 -13.89 -0.19 12.06
N ASP A 168 -13.11 -0.59 13.05
CA ASP A 168 -13.11 0.06 14.36
C ASP A 168 -12.52 1.47 14.28
N ASP A 169 -11.42 1.67 13.56
CA ASP A 169 -10.85 2.99 13.33
C ASP A 169 -11.81 3.93 12.57
N LEU A 170 -12.52 3.43 11.56
CA LEU A 170 -13.53 4.21 10.84
C LEU A 170 -14.71 4.61 11.76
N ARG A 171 -15.17 3.68 12.61
CA ARG A 171 -16.26 3.95 13.56
C ARG A 171 -15.86 4.95 14.61
N ASP A 172 -14.68 4.79 15.19
CA ASP A 172 -14.19 5.66 16.26
C ASP A 172 -13.74 7.02 15.73
N GLY A 173 -12.95 7.02 14.66
CA GLY A 173 -12.42 8.23 14.08
C GLY A 173 -13.46 9.20 13.54
N PHE A 174 -14.53 8.69 12.93
CA PHE A 174 -15.61 9.52 12.41
C PHE A 174 -16.82 9.65 13.35
N ARG A 175 -16.72 9.19 14.60
CA ARG A 175 -17.82 9.21 15.57
C ARG A 175 -18.38 10.62 15.79
N SER A 176 -17.51 11.63 15.83
CA SER A 176 -17.88 13.03 16.05
C SER A 176 -18.58 13.70 14.87
N LEU A 177 -18.62 13.04 13.70
CA LEU A 177 -19.21 13.56 12.47
C LEU A 177 -20.55 12.90 12.13
N ARG A 178 -21.08 12.08 13.01
CA ARG A 178 -22.37 11.39 12.86
C ARG A 178 -23.48 12.11 13.60
#